data_585f089a0f8c3978cad88c2f799a4c6b
#
_entry.id   585f089a0f8c3978cad88c2f799a4c6b
#
_cell.length_a   1.000
_cell.length_b   1.000
_cell.length_c   1.000
_cell.angle_alpha   90.00
_cell.angle_beta   90.00
_cell.angle_gamma   90.00
#
_symmetry.space_group_name_H-M   'P 1'
#
loop_
_entity.id
_entity.type
_entity.pdbx_description
1 polymer ?
#
loop_
_entity_poly.entity_id
_entity_poly.type
_entity_poly.pdbx_seq_one_letter_code
_entity_poly.pdbx_strand_id
1 'polypeptide(L)'
;MDAIASKNSTLDFEDHNDDAVCAYFHTGGTTGMPKVAQHKASGMLFNGWSSATLLFSEKDCLICPLPLFHVYAAYPIFMTCLLSGAHMVLPTPQGYRGDGVFPNFWKLVEHWGVTFMVTVPTAITQLLQVKVDANIDTLRFALCGSSPLSTAQFKQFQEQTGLKILEGYGMTEATCMISVNPPDGDRRVCLLYTSPSPRD
;
A
#
# COMPACT_ATOMS: atom_id res chain seq x y z
N MET A 1 24.45 -6.22 -6.60
CA MET A 1 24.62 -4.75 -6.83
C MET A 1 25.51 -4.48 -8.05
N ASP A 2 26.49 -5.31 -8.32
CA ASP A 2 27.44 -5.09 -9.43
C ASP A 2 26.83 -5.07 -10.83
N ALA A 3 25.73 -5.80 -11.07
CA ALA A 3 25.04 -5.81 -12.38
C ALA A 3 24.39 -4.46 -12.73
N ILE A 4 23.98 -3.67 -11.74
CA ILE A 4 23.40 -2.33 -11.95
C ILE A 4 24.51 -1.31 -12.15
N ALA A 5 25.59 -1.40 -11.36
CA ALA A 5 26.74 -0.48 -11.48
C ALA A 5 27.44 -0.57 -12.83
N SER A 6 27.32 -1.69 -13.55
CA SER A 6 27.89 -1.89 -14.90
C SER A 6 27.02 -1.34 -16.05
N LYS A 7 25.85 -0.81 -15.77
CA LYS A 7 24.93 -0.27 -16.78
C LYS A 7 25.16 1.22 -17.03
N ASN A 8 24.90 1.66 -18.25
CA ASN A 8 24.94 3.09 -18.57
C ASN A 8 23.91 3.85 -17.74
N SER A 9 24.28 5.05 -17.31
CA SER A 9 23.37 5.96 -16.60
C SER A 9 22.36 6.67 -17.54
N THR A 10 22.57 6.57 -18.85
CA THR A 10 21.68 7.14 -19.86
C THR A 10 20.76 6.06 -20.42
N LEU A 11 19.48 6.41 -20.55
CA LEU A 11 18.51 5.54 -21.23
C LEU A 11 18.86 5.50 -22.74
N ASP A 12 18.75 4.33 -23.33
CA ASP A 12 19.00 4.04 -24.74
C ASP A 12 17.71 3.85 -25.55
N PHE A 13 16.59 4.28 -25.01
CA PHE A 13 15.27 4.26 -25.65
C PHE A 13 14.59 5.62 -25.52
N GLU A 14 13.69 5.90 -26.46
CA GLU A 14 12.85 7.10 -26.41
C GLU A 14 11.88 7.03 -25.24
N ASP A 15 11.74 8.14 -24.52
CA ASP A 15 10.79 8.26 -23.42
C ASP A 15 9.36 8.22 -23.95
N HIS A 16 8.49 7.54 -23.21
CA HIS A 16 7.09 7.46 -23.58
C HIS A 16 6.36 8.78 -23.27
N ASN A 17 5.39 9.11 -24.11
CA ASN A 17 4.47 10.21 -23.82
C ASN A 17 3.73 9.93 -22.51
N ASP A 18 3.61 10.93 -21.64
CA ASP A 18 2.90 10.88 -20.36
C ASP A 18 1.46 10.37 -20.48
N ASP A 19 0.83 10.58 -21.63
CA ASP A 19 -0.51 10.10 -21.96
C ASP A 19 -0.55 8.65 -22.47
N ALA A 20 0.60 7.99 -22.64
CA ALA A 20 0.64 6.61 -23.08
C ALA A 20 -0.04 5.69 -22.05
N VAL A 21 -0.84 4.75 -22.54
CA VAL A 21 -1.40 3.68 -21.71
C VAL A 21 -0.30 2.67 -21.41
N CYS A 22 0.08 2.56 -20.14
CA CYS A 22 1.18 1.71 -19.69
C CYS A 22 0.72 0.44 -18.98
N ALA A 23 -0.54 0.39 -18.52
CA ALA A 23 -1.04 -0.76 -17.83
C ALA A 23 -2.56 -0.95 -17.97
N TYR A 24 -2.97 -2.20 -17.82
CA TYR A 24 -4.37 -2.63 -17.86
C TYR A 24 -4.67 -3.42 -16.60
N PHE A 25 -5.66 -2.98 -15.82
CA PHE A 25 -6.09 -3.66 -14.60
C PHE A 25 -7.57 -4.01 -14.65
N HIS A 26 -7.89 -5.21 -14.17
CA HIS A 26 -9.27 -5.62 -14.03
C HIS A 26 -10.01 -4.76 -13.01
N THR A 27 -11.21 -4.33 -13.36
CA THR A 27 -12.12 -3.67 -12.41
C THR A 27 -13.05 -4.71 -11.79
N GLY A 28 -13.45 -4.49 -10.53
CA GLY A 28 -14.41 -5.33 -9.85
C GLY A 28 -15.81 -5.16 -10.44
N GLY A 29 -16.16 -5.98 -11.42
CA GLY A 29 -17.53 -6.07 -11.96
C GLY A 29 -18.24 -7.30 -11.43
N THR A 30 -19.40 -7.15 -10.82
CA THR A 30 -20.20 -8.26 -10.29
C THR A 30 -21.08 -8.92 -11.35
N THR A 31 -21.21 -8.34 -12.54
CA THR A 31 -22.09 -8.81 -13.61
C THR A 31 -21.45 -8.66 -14.98
N GLY A 32 -21.33 -9.76 -15.74
CA GLY A 32 -20.89 -9.78 -17.13
C GLY A 32 -19.39 -10.01 -17.32
N MET A 33 -18.88 -9.68 -18.52
CA MET A 33 -17.45 -9.78 -18.85
C MET A 33 -16.65 -8.81 -17.98
N PRO A 34 -15.50 -9.25 -17.44
CA PRO A 34 -14.60 -8.37 -16.68
C PRO A 34 -14.23 -7.14 -17.51
N LYS A 35 -14.40 -5.96 -16.92
CA LYS A 35 -13.94 -4.71 -17.54
C LYS A 35 -12.49 -4.47 -17.17
N VAL A 36 -11.78 -3.69 -17.97
CA VAL A 36 -10.39 -3.36 -17.80
C VAL A 36 -10.23 -1.85 -17.80
N ALA A 37 -9.61 -1.31 -16.77
CA ALA A 37 -9.21 0.08 -16.72
C ALA A 37 -7.85 0.25 -17.42
N GLN A 38 -7.73 1.29 -18.22
CA GLN A 38 -6.49 1.71 -18.88
C GLN A 38 -5.81 2.77 -18.02
N HIS A 39 -4.57 2.52 -17.65
CA HIS A 39 -3.80 3.46 -16.83
C HIS A 39 -2.70 4.11 -17.63
N LYS A 40 -2.64 5.44 -17.57
CA LYS A 40 -1.60 6.26 -18.19
C LYS A 40 -0.37 6.34 -17.28
N ALA A 41 0.80 6.54 -17.88
CA ALA A 41 2.05 6.75 -17.16
C ALA A 41 1.94 7.90 -16.16
N SER A 42 1.37 9.04 -16.55
CA SER A 42 1.14 10.20 -15.70
C SER A 42 0.31 9.88 -14.43
N GLY A 43 -0.77 9.10 -14.57
CA GLY A 43 -1.61 8.69 -13.42
C GLY A 43 -0.87 7.78 -12.46
N MET A 44 -0.08 6.85 -12.97
CA MET A 44 0.75 5.94 -12.16
C MET A 44 1.81 6.73 -11.37
N LEU A 45 2.53 7.62 -12.05
CA LEU A 45 3.55 8.47 -11.44
C LEU A 45 2.95 9.42 -10.40
N PHE A 46 1.79 10.04 -10.70
CA PHE A 46 1.10 10.92 -9.76
C PHE A 46 0.70 10.19 -8.48
N ASN A 47 0.19 8.95 -8.57
CA ASN A 47 -0.16 8.15 -7.39
C ASN A 47 1.06 7.83 -6.52
N GLY A 48 2.17 7.44 -7.14
CA GLY A 48 3.43 7.20 -6.43
C GLY A 48 4.02 8.48 -5.82
N TRP A 49 4.04 9.56 -6.58
CA TRP A 49 4.56 10.86 -6.12
C TRP A 49 3.74 11.44 -4.95
N SER A 50 2.41 11.40 -5.03
CA SER A 50 1.56 11.92 -3.96
C SER A 50 1.76 11.14 -2.66
N SER A 51 1.87 9.83 -2.72
CA SER A 51 2.15 8.99 -1.55
C SER A 51 3.57 9.25 -1.00
N ALA A 52 4.58 9.35 -1.88
CA ALA A 52 5.95 9.68 -1.48
C ALA A 52 6.02 11.04 -0.77
N THR A 53 5.34 12.05 -1.30
CA THR A 53 5.35 13.40 -0.72
C THR A 53 4.62 13.47 0.63
N LEU A 54 3.52 12.71 0.78
CA LEU A 54 2.64 12.82 1.95
C LEU A 54 3.04 11.90 3.10
N LEU A 55 3.60 10.72 2.80
CA LEU A 55 3.69 9.63 3.77
C LEU A 55 5.09 9.06 3.96
N PHE A 56 5.96 9.11 2.94
CA PHE A 56 7.20 8.31 2.92
C PHE A 56 8.45 9.13 2.60
N SER A 57 9.58 8.61 3.01
CA SER A 57 10.92 9.13 2.71
C SER A 57 11.88 7.98 2.38
N GLU A 58 13.08 8.31 1.93
CA GLU A 58 14.18 7.35 1.70
C GLU A 58 14.59 6.53 2.95
N LYS A 59 14.21 7.01 4.14
CA LYS A 59 14.53 6.36 5.43
C LYS A 59 13.49 5.30 5.81
N ASP A 60 12.41 5.18 5.04
CA ASP A 60 11.34 4.27 5.36
C ASP A 60 11.60 2.87 4.83
N CYS A 61 11.13 1.88 5.59
CA CYS A 61 11.06 0.49 5.21
C CYS A 61 9.61 0.02 5.24
N LEU A 62 9.08 -0.34 4.09
CA LEU A 62 7.69 -0.77 3.91
C LEU A 62 7.62 -2.28 3.79
N ILE A 63 6.77 -2.94 4.58
CA ILE A 63 6.41 -4.33 4.33
C ILE A 63 5.09 -4.37 3.56
N CYS A 64 5.12 -4.96 2.35
CA CYS A 64 3.97 -5.05 1.46
C CYS A 64 3.65 -6.51 1.10
N PRO A 65 2.89 -7.23 1.92
CA PRO A 65 2.42 -8.59 1.60
C PRO A 65 1.18 -8.59 0.71
N LEU A 66 1.04 -7.60 -0.16
CA LEU A 66 -0.07 -7.49 -1.11
C LEU A 66 0.39 -7.80 -2.53
N PRO A 67 -0.50 -8.31 -3.39
CA PRO A 67 -0.14 -8.69 -4.75
C PRO A 67 0.12 -7.46 -5.64
N LEU A 68 1.26 -7.43 -6.34
CA LEU A 68 1.61 -6.35 -7.27
C LEU A 68 0.73 -6.30 -8.53
N PHE A 69 -0.07 -7.32 -8.78
CA PHE A 69 -1.08 -7.29 -9.86
C PHE A 69 -2.37 -6.54 -9.46
N HIS A 70 -2.42 -5.97 -8.26
CA HIS A 70 -3.49 -5.09 -7.80
C HIS A 70 -2.98 -3.66 -7.69
N VAL A 71 -3.77 -2.69 -8.16
CA VAL A 71 -3.39 -1.26 -8.20
C VAL A 71 -2.93 -0.70 -6.86
N TYR A 72 -3.47 -1.18 -5.75
CA TYR A 72 -3.09 -0.72 -4.42
C TYR A 72 -1.61 -1.00 -4.09
N ALA A 73 -1.13 -2.21 -4.37
CA ALA A 73 0.28 -2.54 -4.16
C ALA A 73 1.18 -1.91 -5.25
N ALA A 74 0.68 -1.86 -6.50
CA ALA A 74 1.47 -1.40 -7.63
C ALA A 74 1.75 0.11 -7.62
N TYR A 75 0.76 0.96 -7.32
CA TYR A 75 0.92 2.40 -7.50
C TYR A 75 1.24 3.15 -6.19
N PRO A 76 0.33 3.26 -5.21
CA PRO A 76 0.64 4.03 -4.01
C PRO A 76 1.72 3.39 -3.12
N ILE A 77 2.13 2.14 -3.38
CA ILE A 77 3.17 1.47 -2.60
C ILE A 77 4.44 1.26 -3.41
N PHE A 78 4.43 0.44 -4.46
CA PHE A 78 5.64 0.11 -5.22
C PHE A 78 6.22 1.34 -5.93
N MET A 79 5.39 2.12 -6.64
CA MET A 79 5.86 3.36 -7.30
C MET A 79 6.35 4.38 -6.27
N THR A 80 5.74 4.43 -5.09
CA THR A 80 6.22 5.28 -4.00
C THR A 80 7.63 4.91 -3.57
N CYS A 81 7.93 3.62 -3.39
CA CYS A 81 9.29 3.18 -3.03
C CYS A 81 10.30 3.56 -4.12
N LEU A 82 9.93 3.42 -5.40
CA LEU A 82 10.80 3.84 -6.50
C LEU A 82 11.09 5.35 -6.51
N LEU A 83 10.09 6.16 -6.20
CA LEU A 83 10.20 7.63 -6.24
C LEU A 83 10.83 8.22 -4.98
N SER A 84 10.60 7.62 -3.80
CA SER A 84 11.13 8.10 -2.53
C SER A 84 12.49 7.52 -2.17
N GLY A 85 12.90 6.41 -2.80
CA GLY A 85 14.06 5.63 -2.39
C GLY A 85 13.81 4.75 -1.16
N ALA A 86 12.58 4.64 -0.68
CA ALA A 86 12.23 3.80 0.45
C ALA A 86 12.47 2.31 0.18
N HIS A 87 12.85 1.58 1.20
CA HIS A 87 13.05 0.13 1.11
C HIS A 87 11.70 -0.59 1.12
N MET A 88 11.51 -1.56 0.22
CA MET A 88 10.31 -2.39 0.15
C MET A 88 10.63 -3.85 0.43
N VAL A 89 9.95 -4.41 1.43
CA VAL A 89 10.02 -5.83 1.79
C VAL A 89 8.82 -6.57 1.23
N LEU A 90 9.06 -7.53 0.35
CA LEU A 90 8.06 -8.47 -0.15
C LEU A 90 8.32 -9.83 0.52
N PRO A 91 7.52 -10.22 1.53
CA PRO A 91 7.84 -11.37 2.37
C PRO A 91 7.80 -12.70 1.61
N THR A 92 6.85 -12.86 0.70
CA THR A 92 6.74 -14.02 -0.19
C THR A 92 6.05 -13.64 -1.50
N PRO A 93 6.20 -14.43 -2.58
CA PRO A 93 5.44 -14.24 -3.82
C PRO A 93 3.92 -14.32 -3.63
N GLN A 94 3.45 -15.06 -2.60
CA GLN A 94 2.04 -15.20 -2.26
C GLN A 94 1.53 -14.11 -1.30
N GLY A 95 2.40 -13.18 -0.90
CA GLY A 95 2.07 -12.12 0.06
C GLY A 95 1.60 -12.68 1.40
N TYR A 96 0.51 -12.16 1.94
CA TYR A 96 -0.09 -12.64 3.18
C TYR A 96 -0.51 -14.12 3.15
N ARG A 97 -0.76 -14.70 1.97
CA ARG A 97 -1.13 -16.12 1.81
C ARG A 97 0.07 -17.06 1.84
N GLY A 98 1.29 -16.53 1.86
CA GLY A 98 2.49 -17.34 1.96
C GLY A 98 2.58 -18.04 3.31
N ASP A 99 3.03 -19.29 3.28
CA ASP A 99 3.18 -20.10 4.48
C ASP A 99 4.09 -19.41 5.50
N GLY A 100 3.64 -19.36 6.75
CA GLY A 100 4.39 -18.75 7.84
C GLY A 100 4.40 -17.21 7.89
N VAL A 101 3.79 -16.48 6.93
CA VAL A 101 3.79 -15.01 6.94
C VAL A 101 3.04 -14.46 8.16
N PHE A 102 1.80 -14.87 8.39
CA PHE A 102 1.05 -14.39 9.56
C PHE A 102 1.71 -14.76 10.90
N PRO A 103 2.07 -16.02 11.16
CA PRO A 103 2.70 -16.39 12.44
C PRO A 103 4.03 -15.68 12.74
N ASN A 104 4.76 -15.27 11.70
CA ASN A 104 6.05 -14.61 11.85
C ASN A 104 6.03 -13.13 11.48
N PHE A 105 4.84 -12.54 11.29
CA PHE A 105 4.71 -11.18 10.77
C PHE A 105 5.47 -10.15 11.61
N TRP A 106 5.31 -10.18 12.94
CA TRP A 106 5.96 -9.23 13.82
C TRP A 106 7.48 -9.42 13.89
N LYS A 107 7.95 -10.65 13.74
CA LYS A 107 9.41 -10.94 13.62
C LYS A 107 9.98 -10.44 12.29
N LEU A 108 9.21 -10.49 11.21
CA LEU A 108 9.63 -9.86 9.94
C LEU A 108 9.72 -8.33 10.08
N VAL A 109 8.76 -7.73 10.79
CA VAL A 109 8.78 -6.29 11.10
C VAL A 109 10.04 -5.91 11.87
N GLU A 110 10.35 -6.62 12.95
CA GLU A 110 11.57 -6.40 13.74
C GLU A 110 12.83 -6.61 12.92
N HIS A 111 12.91 -7.74 12.21
CA HIS A 111 14.10 -8.11 11.44
C HIS A 111 14.49 -7.07 10.38
N TRP A 112 13.51 -6.50 9.70
CA TRP A 112 13.75 -5.52 8.64
C TRP A 112 13.69 -4.07 9.12
N GLY A 113 13.41 -3.83 10.40
CA GLY A 113 13.19 -2.47 10.91
C GLY A 113 12.06 -1.75 10.18
N VAL A 114 10.96 -2.45 9.95
CA VAL A 114 9.84 -1.92 9.16
C VAL A 114 9.24 -0.69 9.83
N THR A 115 9.11 0.40 9.07
CA THR A 115 8.50 1.65 9.54
C THR A 115 7.03 1.79 9.13
N PHE A 116 6.62 1.01 8.15
CA PHE A 116 5.29 1.12 7.54
C PHE A 116 4.78 -0.24 7.08
N MET A 117 3.60 -0.65 7.53
CA MET A 117 2.96 -1.86 7.04
C MET A 117 1.78 -1.55 6.15
N VAL A 118 1.66 -2.31 5.05
CA VAL A 118 0.57 -2.22 4.09
C VAL A 118 -0.37 -3.39 4.30
N THR A 119 -1.66 -3.11 4.45
CA THR A 119 -2.62 -4.13 4.86
C THR A 119 -4.02 -3.89 4.29
N VAL A 120 -4.89 -4.85 4.54
CA VAL A 120 -6.32 -4.83 4.20
C VAL A 120 -7.12 -5.36 5.40
N PRO A 121 -8.43 -5.08 5.53
CA PRO A 121 -9.23 -5.49 6.70
C PRO A 121 -9.17 -6.98 7.02
N THR A 122 -9.16 -7.84 6.01
CA THR A 122 -9.04 -9.29 6.21
C THR A 122 -7.70 -9.70 6.82
N ALA A 123 -6.61 -9.02 6.46
CA ALA A 123 -5.30 -9.25 7.06
C ALA A 123 -5.23 -8.70 8.49
N ILE A 124 -5.85 -7.55 8.78
CA ILE A 124 -6.01 -7.05 10.15
C ILE A 124 -6.71 -8.10 11.02
N THR A 125 -7.80 -8.70 10.53
CA THR A 125 -8.51 -9.77 11.26
C THR A 125 -7.60 -10.93 11.63
N GLN A 126 -6.73 -11.34 10.71
CA GLN A 126 -5.77 -12.43 10.97
C GLN A 126 -4.67 -12.00 11.93
N LEU A 127 -4.12 -10.80 11.77
CA LEU A 127 -3.07 -10.27 12.65
C LEU A 127 -3.55 -10.07 14.09
N LEU A 128 -4.84 -9.78 14.30
CA LEU A 128 -5.44 -9.71 15.64
C LEU A 128 -5.41 -11.05 16.39
N GLN A 129 -5.26 -12.17 15.68
CA GLN A 129 -5.10 -13.50 16.27
C GLN A 129 -3.63 -13.83 16.54
N VAL A 130 -2.69 -13.01 16.09
CA VAL A 130 -1.25 -13.23 16.27
C VAL A 130 -0.74 -12.35 17.40
N LYS A 131 -0.14 -12.98 18.40
CA LYS A 131 0.51 -12.23 19.48
C LYS A 131 1.64 -11.37 18.93
N VAL A 132 1.74 -10.13 19.37
CA VAL A 132 2.91 -9.28 19.12
C VAL A 132 4.05 -9.80 19.99
N ASP A 133 4.93 -10.61 19.42
CA ASP A 133 6.02 -11.31 20.08
C ASP A 133 7.42 -10.82 19.66
N ALA A 134 7.48 -9.60 19.09
CA ALA A 134 8.69 -8.97 18.58
C ALA A 134 8.67 -7.46 18.87
N ASN A 135 9.82 -6.81 18.76
CA ASN A 135 9.89 -5.36 18.87
C ASN A 135 9.38 -4.69 17.61
N ILE A 136 8.32 -3.89 17.73
CA ILE A 136 7.69 -3.15 16.64
C ILE A 136 7.79 -1.63 16.79
N ASP A 137 8.69 -1.12 17.62
CA ASP A 137 8.85 0.31 17.92
C ASP A 137 9.22 1.15 16.68
N THR A 138 9.77 0.51 15.65
CA THR A 138 10.06 1.15 14.36
C THR A 138 8.82 1.45 13.55
N LEU A 139 7.70 0.73 13.77
CA LEU A 139 6.46 0.94 13.04
C LEU A 139 5.80 2.26 13.45
N ARG A 140 5.55 3.11 12.45
CA ARG A 140 4.87 4.39 12.64
C ARG A 140 3.38 4.29 12.33
N PHE A 141 3.04 3.57 11.27
CA PHE A 141 1.67 3.47 10.75
C PHE A 141 1.38 2.11 10.14
N ALA A 142 0.07 1.77 10.12
CA ALA A 142 -0.49 0.74 9.26
C ALA A 142 -1.39 1.41 8.22
N LEU A 143 -1.11 1.24 6.93
CA LEU A 143 -1.97 1.71 5.85
C LEU A 143 -2.96 0.61 5.49
N CYS A 144 -4.25 0.87 5.68
CA CYS A 144 -5.34 -0.08 5.41
C CYS A 144 -6.26 0.46 4.33
N GLY A 145 -6.52 -0.34 3.30
CA GLY A 145 -7.36 0.04 2.17
C GLY A 145 -8.11 -1.12 1.55
N SER A 146 -8.65 -0.93 0.36
CA SER A 146 -9.44 -1.86 -0.45
C SER A 146 -10.86 -2.12 0.02
N SER A 147 -11.16 -2.04 1.29
CA SER A 147 -12.52 -2.12 1.84
C SER A 147 -12.60 -1.42 3.20
N PRO A 148 -13.80 -1.04 3.66
CA PRO A 148 -13.95 -0.41 4.97
C PRO A 148 -13.47 -1.31 6.12
N LEU A 149 -12.72 -0.74 7.05
CA LEU A 149 -12.36 -1.40 8.30
C LEU A 149 -13.42 -1.10 9.35
N SER A 150 -13.92 -2.13 10.05
CA SER A 150 -14.89 -1.90 11.10
C SER A 150 -14.27 -1.12 12.27
N THR A 151 -15.06 -0.24 12.90
CA THR A 151 -14.61 0.55 14.06
C THR A 151 -14.10 -0.35 15.22
N ALA A 152 -14.70 -1.52 15.41
CA ALA A 152 -14.28 -2.47 16.41
C ALA A 152 -12.87 -3.01 16.14
N GLN A 153 -12.62 -3.48 14.90
CA GLN A 153 -11.30 -3.97 14.49
C GLN A 153 -10.24 -2.87 14.49
N PHE A 154 -10.62 -1.66 14.08
CA PHE A 154 -9.74 -0.49 14.14
C PHE A 154 -9.24 -0.24 15.57
N LYS A 155 -10.16 -0.16 16.54
CA LYS A 155 -9.82 0.04 17.96
C LYS A 155 -9.00 -1.11 18.52
N GLN A 156 -9.45 -2.34 18.31
CA GLN A 156 -8.75 -3.53 18.81
C GLN A 156 -7.31 -3.62 18.29
N PHE A 157 -7.10 -3.35 17.01
CA PHE A 157 -5.75 -3.36 16.43
C PHE A 157 -4.86 -2.28 17.04
N GLN A 158 -5.38 -1.06 17.22
CA GLN A 158 -4.63 0.02 17.87
C GLN A 158 -4.32 -0.29 19.35
N GLU A 159 -5.26 -0.89 20.08
CA GLU A 159 -5.05 -1.31 21.47
C GLU A 159 -3.97 -2.40 21.57
N GLN A 160 -3.99 -3.38 20.65
CA GLN A 160 -3.04 -4.49 20.67
C GLN A 160 -1.62 -4.09 20.25
N THR A 161 -1.48 -3.16 19.31
CA THR A 161 -0.19 -2.84 18.66
C THR A 161 0.35 -1.45 19.01
N GLY A 162 -0.49 -0.56 19.53
CA GLY A 162 -0.16 0.87 19.67
C GLY A 162 -0.08 1.64 18.35
N LEU A 163 -0.27 0.97 17.20
CA LEU A 163 -0.09 1.57 15.88
C LEU A 163 -1.27 2.43 15.46
N LYS A 164 -0.96 3.53 14.78
CA LYS A 164 -1.94 4.33 14.08
C LYS A 164 -2.33 3.64 12.76
N ILE A 165 -3.63 3.49 12.51
CA ILE A 165 -4.13 3.03 11.21
C ILE A 165 -4.48 4.26 10.36
N LEU A 166 -3.97 4.31 9.14
CA LEU A 166 -4.37 5.24 8.11
C LEU A 166 -5.24 4.48 7.11
N GLU A 167 -6.52 4.83 7.05
CA GLU A 167 -7.40 4.29 6.02
C GLU A 167 -7.20 5.07 4.73
N GLY A 168 -7.09 4.34 3.61
CA GLY A 168 -7.04 4.88 2.28
C GLY A 168 -8.25 4.45 1.45
N TYR A 169 -8.80 5.37 0.69
CA TYR A 169 -9.83 5.11 -0.32
C TYR A 169 -9.27 5.26 -1.72
N GLY A 170 -9.59 4.31 -2.57
CA GLY A 170 -9.21 4.32 -3.97
C GLY A 170 -10.06 3.35 -4.79
N MET A 171 -9.91 3.45 -6.10
CA MET A 171 -10.57 2.57 -7.05
C MET A 171 -9.69 2.35 -8.27
N THR A 172 -9.80 1.18 -8.89
CA THR A 172 -9.00 0.82 -10.07
C THR A 172 -9.16 1.83 -11.21
N GLU A 173 -10.37 2.32 -11.43
CA GLU A 173 -10.72 3.28 -12.48
C GLU A 173 -10.07 4.67 -12.28
N ALA A 174 -9.67 4.99 -11.05
CA ALA A 174 -9.00 6.25 -10.71
C ALA A 174 -7.48 6.08 -10.51
N THR A 175 -6.89 5.05 -11.08
CA THR A 175 -5.45 4.71 -10.92
C THR A 175 -5.06 4.48 -9.45
N CYS A 176 -5.96 4.03 -8.60
CA CYS A 176 -5.89 3.64 -7.20
C CYS A 176 -6.25 4.73 -6.19
N MET A 177 -5.28 5.41 -5.57
CA MET A 177 -5.51 6.23 -4.38
C MET A 177 -6.19 7.56 -4.74
N ILE A 178 -7.34 7.82 -4.10
CA ILE A 178 -8.12 9.06 -4.22
C ILE A 178 -7.95 9.90 -2.95
N SER A 179 -8.00 9.24 -1.78
CA SER A 179 -7.82 9.91 -0.49
C SER A 179 -7.20 8.98 0.53
N VAL A 180 -6.55 9.55 1.51
CA VAL A 180 -5.97 8.83 2.65
C VAL A 180 -6.08 9.70 3.91
N ASN A 181 -6.28 9.08 5.06
CA ASN A 181 -6.22 9.78 6.34
C ASN A 181 -4.83 10.37 6.57
N PRO A 182 -4.73 11.60 7.08
CA PRO A 182 -3.44 12.21 7.35
C PRO A 182 -2.70 11.47 8.46
N PRO A 183 -1.36 11.39 8.40
CA PRO A 183 -0.55 10.81 9.47
C PRO A 183 -0.65 11.61 10.76
N ASP A 184 -0.77 12.94 10.64
CA ASP A 184 -0.93 13.88 11.74
C ASP A 184 -2.28 14.59 11.63
N GLY A 185 -3.00 14.71 12.75
CA GLY A 185 -4.32 15.34 12.80
C GLY A 185 -5.48 14.33 12.94
N ASP A 186 -6.68 14.82 12.68
CA ASP A 186 -7.91 14.05 12.84
C ASP A 186 -8.05 12.96 11.76
N ARG A 187 -8.19 11.73 12.20
CA ARG A 187 -8.41 10.57 11.33
C ARG A 187 -9.87 10.16 11.39
N ARG A 188 -10.44 9.96 10.23
CA ARG A 188 -11.82 9.48 10.09
C ARG A 188 -11.81 7.96 9.89
N VAL A 189 -12.40 7.24 10.83
CA VAL A 189 -12.65 5.80 10.69
C VAL A 189 -13.73 5.61 9.65
N CYS A 190 -13.56 4.61 8.79
CA CYS A 190 -14.47 4.35 7.68
C CYS A 190 -14.55 5.51 6.67
N LEU A 191 -13.37 5.95 6.20
CA LEU A 191 -13.16 7.15 5.39
C LEU A 191 -14.17 7.32 4.24
N LEU A 192 -14.54 6.20 3.58
CA LEU A 192 -15.49 6.20 2.46
C LEU A 192 -16.88 6.71 2.87
N TYR A 193 -17.33 6.40 4.10
CA TYR A 193 -18.68 6.74 4.58
C TYR A 193 -18.74 8.00 5.42
N THR A 194 -17.58 8.50 5.85
CA THR A 194 -17.49 9.70 6.70
C THR A 194 -17.04 10.96 5.94
N SER A 195 -16.62 10.80 4.70
CA SER A 195 -16.28 11.93 3.83
C SER A 195 -17.53 12.42 3.11
N PRO A 196 -17.74 13.75 3.01
CA PRO A 196 -18.81 14.30 2.19
C PRO A 196 -18.73 13.77 0.76
N SER A 197 -19.87 13.33 0.22
CA SER A 197 -19.96 12.82 -1.15
C SER A 197 -20.98 13.66 -1.91
N PRO A 198 -20.78 13.89 -3.22
CA PRO A 198 -21.79 14.55 -4.05
C PRO A 198 -23.12 13.77 -4.15
N ARG A 199 -23.18 12.57 -3.58
CA ARG A 199 -24.38 11.73 -3.53
C ARG A 199 -25.17 11.89 -2.24
N ASP A 200 -24.63 12.58 -1.26
CA ASP A 200 -25.25 12.95 0.01
C ASP A 200 -25.89 14.34 -0.11
#